data_4551d859390557484176f2ca1ae9a8ef
#
_entry.id   4551d859390557484176f2ca1ae9a8ef
#
_cell.length_a   1.000
_cell.length_b   1.000
_cell.length_c   1.000
_cell.angle_alpha   90.00
_cell.angle_beta   90.00
_cell.angle_gamma   90.00
#
_symmetry.space_group_name_H-M   'P 1'
#
loop_
_entity.id
_entity.type
_entity.pdbx_description
1 polymer ?
#
loop_
_entity_poly.entity_id
_entity_poly.type
_entity_poly.pdbx_seq_one_letter_code
_entity_poly.pdbx_strand_id
1 'polypeptide(L)'
;RVAVASDKRDPLDFVLWKSAKADEPEDTKWPSPWGLGRPGWHIECSAMSKALLGERFDIHGGGADLQFPHHENEIAQSEGALCGGEGCGCDADDKPNGFVRYWMHNGFIRVDNEKMSKSLGNFFTIRDVLQEYDAEVVRFFILRAQYRSPLNYSEDTLNDARAALARLYTALKPFDGLTVGEIDWSEPHATAFKAAMDDDFNTPVAVSVLFELANYVNKTADAAAAQLLKSLAGVLGLLERSASEFLQAGGQASDIDVAQIEALIEQRKAAKAAKDFAQA
;
A
#
# COMPACT_ATOMS: atom_id res chain seq x y z
N ARG A 1 24.70 12.60 10.95
CA ARG A 1 24.60 13.60 12.03
C ARG A 1 24.74 14.97 11.41
N VAL A 2 23.71 15.81 11.50
CA VAL A 2 23.82 17.22 11.16
C VAL A 2 24.80 17.85 12.17
N ALA A 3 25.77 18.63 11.67
CA ALA A 3 26.70 19.34 12.52
C ALA A 3 25.91 20.18 13.56
N VAL A 4 26.26 20.05 14.82
CA VAL A 4 25.60 20.81 15.90
C VAL A 4 25.98 22.27 15.69
N ALA A 5 24.97 23.11 15.41
CA ALA A 5 25.19 24.56 15.38
C ALA A 5 25.52 25.01 16.81
N SER A 6 26.43 25.97 16.95
CA SER A 6 26.93 26.49 18.24
C SER A 6 25.83 27.09 19.14
N ASP A 7 24.64 27.31 18.59
CA ASP A 7 23.54 28.02 19.24
C ASP A 7 22.55 27.09 19.96
N LYS A 8 22.70 25.77 19.86
CA LYS A 8 21.88 24.79 20.58
C LYS A 8 22.34 24.72 22.06
N ARG A 9 21.35 24.71 22.97
CA ARG A 9 21.61 24.45 24.40
C ARG A 9 21.88 22.98 24.67
N ASP A 10 21.12 22.10 23.99
CA ASP A 10 21.26 20.65 24.01
C ASP A 10 21.43 20.10 22.58
N PRO A 11 22.29 19.08 22.39
CA PRO A 11 22.44 18.44 21.08
C PRO A 11 21.16 17.88 20.48
N LEU A 12 20.16 17.56 21.31
CA LEU A 12 18.85 17.06 20.91
C LEU A 12 17.89 18.17 20.48
N ASP A 13 18.20 19.44 20.77
CA ASP A 13 17.35 20.56 20.34
C ASP A 13 17.17 20.55 18.83
N PHE A 14 15.95 20.85 18.39
CA PHE A 14 15.60 20.94 16.98
C PHE A 14 14.80 22.22 16.69
N VAL A 15 14.74 22.60 15.41
CA VAL A 15 14.19 23.88 14.99
C VAL A 15 12.67 23.87 15.03
N LEU A 16 12.07 24.75 15.82
CA LEU A 16 10.61 24.99 15.82
C LEU A 16 10.22 26.11 14.86
N TRP A 17 11.06 27.16 14.75
CA TRP A 17 10.85 28.31 13.90
C TRP A 17 12.09 28.64 13.09
N LYS A 18 11.98 28.85 11.79
CA LYS A 18 13.07 29.22 10.90
C LYS A 18 12.95 30.66 10.48
N SER A 19 13.98 31.48 10.66
CA SER A 19 14.02 32.83 10.12
C SER A 19 13.86 32.82 8.60
N ALA A 20 13.08 33.74 8.08
CA ALA A 20 12.88 33.90 6.64
C ALA A 20 14.18 34.26 5.93
N LYS A 21 14.39 33.67 4.76
CA LYS A 21 15.47 34.06 3.86
C LYS A 21 14.97 35.12 2.87
N ALA A 22 15.89 35.92 2.33
CA ALA A 22 15.56 36.99 1.41
C ALA A 22 14.94 36.49 0.09
N ASP A 23 15.31 35.30 -0.35
CA ASP A 23 14.88 34.65 -1.59
C ASP A 23 13.62 33.79 -1.45
N GLU A 24 13.05 33.67 -0.24
CA GLU A 24 11.80 32.93 -0.03
C GLU A 24 10.60 33.79 -0.47
N PRO A 25 9.52 33.16 -1.02
CA PRO A 25 8.28 33.85 -1.36
C PRO A 25 7.65 34.55 -0.16
N GLU A 26 7.01 35.71 -0.38
CA GLU A 26 6.41 36.48 0.71
C GLU A 26 5.22 35.76 1.40
N ASP A 27 4.48 34.97 0.68
CA ASP A 27 3.36 34.17 1.18
C ASP A 27 3.80 32.99 2.07
N THR A 28 5.11 32.72 2.15
CA THR A 28 5.69 31.72 3.05
C THR A 28 6.34 32.32 4.29
N LYS A 29 6.16 33.62 4.52
CA LYS A 29 6.76 34.35 5.64
C LYS A 29 5.69 34.86 6.59
N TRP A 30 5.78 34.47 7.84
CA TRP A 30 4.84 34.93 8.88
C TRP A 30 5.55 35.75 9.96
N PRO A 31 4.86 36.76 10.53
CA PRO A 31 5.42 37.47 11.66
C PRO A 31 5.45 36.60 12.91
N SER A 32 6.49 36.76 13.72
CA SER A 32 6.64 36.10 15.02
C SER A 32 7.37 37.00 16.01
N PRO A 33 7.38 36.69 17.31
CA PRO A 33 8.21 37.39 18.28
C PRO A 33 9.72 37.38 17.97
N TRP A 34 10.16 36.46 17.10
CA TRP A 34 11.57 36.31 16.67
C TRP A 34 11.82 36.90 15.28
N GLY A 35 10.88 37.64 14.73
CA GLY A 35 10.93 38.22 13.39
C GLY A 35 10.14 37.41 12.34
N LEU A 36 10.30 37.81 11.06
CA LEU A 36 9.67 37.10 9.96
C LEU A 36 10.31 35.72 9.79
N GLY A 37 9.48 34.72 9.60
CA GLY A 37 9.96 33.36 9.46
C GLY A 37 8.85 32.37 9.10
N ARG A 38 9.17 31.11 9.23
CA ARG A 38 8.23 30.01 8.98
C ARG A 38 8.43 28.87 10.01
N PRO A 39 7.41 28.06 10.24
CA PRO A 39 7.54 26.90 11.13
C PRO A 39 8.62 25.92 10.65
N GLY A 40 9.19 25.18 11.56
CA GLY A 40 9.98 24.00 11.25
C GLY A 40 9.08 22.87 10.77
N TRP A 41 9.62 21.95 10.00
CA TRP A 41 8.87 20.84 9.40
C TRP A 41 8.08 20.03 10.44
N HIS A 42 8.68 19.70 11.57
CA HIS A 42 8.04 18.82 12.59
C HIS A 42 6.83 19.49 13.23
N ILE A 43 6.92 20.80 13.55
CA ILE A 43 5.82 21.54 14.18
C ILE A 43 4.62 21.72 13.24
N GLU A 44 4.83 21.73 11.93
CA GLU A 44 3.76 21.76 10.94
C GLU A 44 2.85 20.54 11.11
N CYS A 45 3.43 19.34 11.15
CA CYS A 45 2.69 18.09 11.33
C CYS A 45 2.02 18.02 12.71
N SER A 46 2.73 18.38 13.77
CA SER A 46 2.17 18.40 15.13
C SER A 46 0.97 19.34 15.25
N ALA A 47 1.06 20.54 14.68
CA ALA A 47 -0.02 21.53 14.72
C ALA A 47 -1.22 21.13 13.86
N MET A 48 -0.98 20.60 12.65
CA MET A 48 -2.05 20.15 11.75
C MET A 48 -2.78 18.94 12.31
N SER A 49 -2.04 17.96 12.84
CA SER A 49 -2.64 16.79 13.49
C SER A 49 -3.52 17.19 14.66
N LYS A 50 -3.04 18.08 15.54
CA LYS A 50 -3.84 18.58 16.65
C LYS A 50 -5.09 19.32 16.20
N ALA A 51 -4.99 20.15 15.16
CA ALA A 51 -6.11 20.93 14.66
C ALA A 51 -7.19 20.09 13.99
N LEU A 52 -6.82 19.01 13.29
CA LEU A 52 -7.74 18.21 12.49
C LEU A 52 -8.22 16.95 13.21
N LEU A 53 -7.36 16.32 14.02
CA LEU A 53 -7.62 15.02 14.66
C LEU A 53 -7.76 15.14 16.19
N GLY A 54 -7.44 16.28 16.77
CA GLY A 54 -7.46 16.50 18.21
C GLY A 54 -6.09 16.23 18.85
N GLU A 55 -6.05 16.30 20.17
CA GLU A 55 -4.83 16.13 20.95
C GLU A 55 -4.26 14.71 20.94
N ARG A 56 -5.12 13.74 20.66
CA ARG A 56 -4.81 12.33 20.57
C ARG A 56 -5.58 11.72 19.41
N PHE A 57 -4.90 10.87 18.65
CA PHE A 57 -5.53 10.15 17.55
C PHE A 57 -4.99 8.72 17.43
N ASP A 58 -5.66 7.90 16.64
CA ASP A 58 -5.42 6.46 16.68
C ASP A 58 -4.18 6.05 15.90
N ILE A 59 -4.02 6.51 14.66
CA ILE A 59 -2.98 5.99 13.76
C ILE A 59 -2.18 7.14 13.15
N HIS A 60 -0.84 7.05 13.25
CA HIS A 60 0.11 7.91 12.55
C HIS A 60 1.11 7.05 11.79
N GLY A 61 1.31 7.36 10.52
CA GLY A 61 2.15 6.54 9.67
C GLY A 61 3.06 7.34 8.75
N GLY A 62 4.09 6.66 8.25
CA GLY A 62 5.02 7.24 7.29
C GLY A 62 6.06 6.23 6.83
N GLY A 63 7.05 6.68 6.06
CA GLY A 63 8.21 5.87 5.73
C GLY A 63 9.08 5.62 6.96
N ALA A 64 9.85 4.54 6.96
CA ALA A 64 10.75 4.22 8.06
C ALA A 64 11.81 5.30 8.32
N ASP A 65 12.09 6.15 7.34
CA ASP A 65 12.98 7.31 7.45
C ASP A 65 12.38 8.46 8.28
N LEU A 66 11.06 8.51 8.42
CA LEU A 66 10.38 9.51 9.23
C LEU A 66 10.35 9.14 10.71
N GLN A 67 10.59 7.88 11.06
CA GLN A 67 10.61 7.45 12.46
C GLN A 67 11.57 8.32 13.29
N PHE A 68 12.76 8.54 12.77
CA PHE A 68 13.73 9.45 13.37
C PHE A 68 14.39 10.32 12.28
N PRO A 69 14.46 11.66 12.49
CA PRO A 69 14.06 12.40 13.70
C PRO A 69 12.62 12.92 13.70
N HIS A 70 11.85 12.76 12.59
CA HIS A 70 10.61 13.50 12.38
C HIS A 70 9.52 13.13 13.40
N HIS A 71 9.12 11.86 13.47
CA HIS A 71 8.07 11.41 14.38
C HIS A 71 8.46 11.51 15.87
N GLU A 72 9.74 11.24 16.19
CA GLU A 72 10.23 11.46 17.56
C GLU A 72 10.13 12.93 17.97
N ASN A 73 10.38 13.85 17.06
CA ASN A 73 10.23 15.28 17.31
C ASN A 73 8.76 15.70 17.41
N GLU A 74 7.85 15.07 16.66
CA GLU A 74 6.42 15.27 16.82
C GLU A 74 5.91 14.78 18.19
N ILE A 75 6.41 13.64 18.66
CA ILE A 75 6.13 13.14 20.01
C ILE A 75 6.56 14.17 21.05
N ALA A 76 7.81 14.64 20.99
CA ALA A 76 8.33 15.62 21.91
C ALA A 76 7.53 16.94 21.90
N GLN A 77 7.09 17.41 20.73
CA GLN A 77 6.30 18.64 20.60
C GLN A 77 4.88 18.45 21.13
N SER A 78 4.20 17.38 20.74
CA SER A 78 2.79 17.15 21.07
C SER A 78 2.62 16.81 22.55
N GLU A 79 3.46 15.94 23.09
CA GLU A 79 3.43 15.58 24.52
C GLU A 79 3.89 16.75 25.40
N GLY A 80 4.94 17.50 24.97
CA GLY A 80 5.37 18.70 25.67
C GLY A 80 4.30 19.79 25.69
N ALA A 81 3.51 19.94 24.61
CA ALA A 81 2.41 20.88 24.57
C ALA A 81 1.20 20.44 25.41
N LEU A 82 0.94 19.13 25.52
CA LEU A 82 -0.10 18.57 26.39
C LEU A 82 0.26 18.67 27.88
N CYS A 83 1.56 18.47 28.18
CA CYS A 83 2.09 18.57 29.53
C CYS A 83 2.55 19.98 29.91
N GLY A 84 2.27 20.99 29.09
CA GLY A 84 2.78 22.37 29.22
C GLY A 84 2.22 23.16 30.35
N GLY A 85 2.70 22.89 31.57
CA GLY A 85 2.48 23.66 32.77
C GLY A 85 3.03 22.96 34.01
N GLU A 86 3.57 23.71 34.95
CA GLU A 86 3.89 23.19 36.29
C GLU A 86 2.62 22.57 36.89
N GLY A 87 2.58 21.24 37.01
CA GLY A 87 1.45 20.54 37.62
C GLY A 87 0.59 19.68 36.70
N CYS A 88 1.04 19.32 35.48
CA CYS A 88 0.40 18.19 34.83
C CYS A 88 0.66 16.95 35.70
N GLY A 89 -0.39 16.43 36.35
CA GLY A 89 -0.36 15.18 37.10
C GLY A 89 -0.22 13.97 36.21
N CYS A 90 0.80 14.02 35.36
CA CYS A 90 1.25 12.86 34.61
C CYS A 90 2.08 11.99 35.58
N ASP A 91 1.37 11.25 36.45
CA ASP A 91 2.02 10.20 37.23
C ASP A 91 2.72 9.26 36.25
N ALA A 92 3.96 8.92 36.52
CA ALA A 92 4.80 8.09 35.66
C ALA A 92 4.16 6.71 35.34
N ASP A 93 3.20 6.29 36.15
CA ASP A 93 2.44 5.06 36.02
C ASP A 93 1.12 5.23 35.20
N ASP A 94 0.63 6.46 35.06
CA ASP A 94 -0.53 6.81 34.26
C ASP A 94 -0.08 7.50 32.96
N LYS A 95 0.85 6.91 32.23
CA LYS A 95 1.13 7.28 30.86
C LYS A 95 -0.10 6.94 30.05
N PRO A 96 -1.06 7.87 29.89
CA PRO A 96 -2.10 7.64 28.91
C PRO A 96 -1.35 7.52 27.60
N ASN A 97 -1.61 6.45 26.87
CA ASN A 97 -1.22 6.24 25.49
C ASN A 97 -0.85 7.57 24.83
N GLY A 98 0.40 7.75 24.40
CA GLY A 98 0.92 9.02 23.89
C GLY A 98 0.00 9.78 22.94
N PHE A 99 0.43 10.84 22.29
CA PHE A 99 -0.48 11.57 21.41
C PHE A 99 -0.95 10.70 20.21
N VAL A 100 -0.21 9.63 19.89
CA VAL A 100 -0.59 8.62 18.87
C VAL A 100 -0.64 7.23 19.54
N ARG A 101 -1.73 6.51 19.22
CA ARG A 101 -1.98 5.19 19.77
C ARG A 101 -1.21 4.08 19.04
N TYR A 102 -1.14 4.16 17.69
CA TYR A 102 -0.48 3.18 16.83
C TYR A 102 0.39 3.88 15.80
N TRP A 103 1.66 3.47 15.74
CA TRP A 103 2.62 3.94 14.76
C TRP A 103 2.80 2.91 13.66
N MET A 104 2.70 3.34 12.40
CA MET A 104 2.90 2.49 11.24
C MET A 104 4.03 3.04 10.37
N HIS A 105 5.08 2.24 10.17
CA HIS A 105 6.21 2.65 9.34
C HIS A 105 6.41 1.69 8.18
N ASN A 106 6.35 2.24 6.96
CA ASN A 106 6.53 1.46 5.74
C ASN A 106 8.03 1.26 5.45
N GLY A 107 8.36 0.05 4.98
CA GLY A 107 9.66 -0.22 4.39
C GLY A 107 9.90 0.60 3.13
N PHE A 108 11.16 0.69 2.73
CA PHE A 108 11.55 1.43 1.52
C PHE A 108 11.28 0.64 0.25
N ILE A 109 10.94 1.35 -0.82
CA ILE A 109 11.01 0.79 -2.16
C ILE A 109 12.47 0.80 -2.60
N ARG A 110 12.94 -0.35 -3.08
CA ARG A 110 14.21 -0.54 -3.75
C ARG A 110 13.96 -0.79 -5.22
N VAL A 111 14.90 -0.42 -6.07
CA VAL A 111 14.90 -0.70 -7.50
C VAL A 111 16.15 -1.54 -7.77
N ASP A 112 15.96 -2.75 -8.26
CA ASP A 112 17.06 -3.70 -8.51
C ASP A 112 17.99 -3.87 -7.29
N ASN A 113 17.38 -3.98 -6.10
CA ASN A 113 18.03 -4.08 -4.79
C ASN A 113 18.80 -2.81 -4.33
N GLU A 114 18.76 -1.73 -5.07
CA GLU A 114 19.34 -0.44 -4.69
C GLU A 114 18.24 0.51 -4.17
N LYS A 115 18.63 1.44 -3.30
CA LYS A 115 17.69 2.46 -2.81
C LYS A 115 17.24 3.34 -3.97
N MET A 116 15.91 3.47 -4.17
CA MET A 116 15.37 4.41 -5.14
C MET A 116 15.77 5.85 -4.77
N SER A 117 16.39 6.58 -5.67
CA SER A 117 16.70 8.00 -5.49
C SER A 117 16.85 8.74 -6.83
N LYS A 118 16.50 10.02 -6.81
CA LYS A 118 16.67 10.88 -7.99
C LYS A 118 18.15 11.03 -8.41
N SER A 119 19.05 11.00 -7.43
CA SER A 119 20.49 11.13 -7.68
C SER A 119 21.12 9.91 -8.37
N LEU A 120 20.52 8.73 -8.22
CA LEU A 120 20.95 7.50 -8.88
C LEU A 120 20.28 7.30 -10.25
N GLY A 121 19.33 8.17 -10.63
CA GLY A 121 18.63 8.05 -11.91
C GLY A 121 17.68 6.84 -12.02
N ASN A 122 17.45 6.12 -10.91
CA ASN A 122 16.56 4.96 -10.82
C ASN A 122 15.17 5.32 -10.25
N PHE A 123 14.79 6.60 -10.37
CA PHE A 123 13.51 7.11 -9.89
C PHE A 123 12.50 7.13 -11.04
N PHE A 124 11.31 6.55 -10.79
CA PHE A 124 10.14 6.63 -11.66
C PHE A 124 8.89 6.89 -10.81
N THR A 125 7.87 7.42 -11.43
CA THR A 125 6.62 7.74 -10.75
C THR A 125 5.63 6.58 -10.87
N ILE A 126 4.65 6.52 -9.96
CA ILE A 126 3.51 5.59 -10.10
C ILE A 126 2.80 5.80 -11.44
N ARG A 127 2.73 7.04 -11.93
CA ARG A 127 2.12 7.37 -13.22
C ARG A 127 2.84 6.67 -14.38
N ASP A 128 4.16 6.61 -14.35
CA ASP A 128 4.95 5.93 -15.37
C ASP A 128 4.69 4.43 -15.33
N VAL A 129 4.67 3.83 -14.13
CA VAL A 129 4.37 2.40 -13.95
C VAL A 129 2.96 2.05 -14.44
N LEU A 130 1.97 2.91 -14.20
CA LEU A 130 0.60 2.68 -14.64
C LEU A 130 0.37 2.83 -16.15
N GLN A 131 1.35 3.32 -16.90
CA GLN A 131 1.31 3.29 -18.37
C GLN A 131 1.60 1.90 -18.93
N GLU A 132 2.34 1.08 -18.20
CA GLU A 132 2.80 -0.25 -18.65
C GLU A 132 2.10 -1.39 -17.89
N TYR A 133 1.70 -1.14 -16.65
CA TYR A 133 1.10 -2.13 -15.78
C TYR A 133 -0.30 -1.72 -15.31
N ASP A 134 -1.16 -2.71 -15.26
CA ASP A 134 -2.49 -2.55 -14.69
C ASP A 134 -2.43 -2.17 -13.21
N ALA A 135 -3.30 -1.27 -12.77
CA ALA A 135 -3.31 -0.75 -11.40
C ALA A 135 -3.51 -1.84 -10.34
N GLU A 136 -4.31 -2.87 -10.65
CA GLU A 136 -4.54 -3.99 -9.73
C GLU A 136 -3.31 -4.89 -9.63
N VAL A 137 -2.52 -5.04 -10.72
CA VAL A 137 -1.23 -5.74 -10.68
C VAL A 137 -0.25 -5.01 -9.76
N VAL A 138 -0.18 -3.67 -9.86
CA VAL A 138 0.67 -2.86 -8.97
C VAL A 138 0.21 -2.97 -7.52
N ARG A 139 -1.10 -2.90 -7.26
CA ARG A 139 -1.68 -3.12 -5.92
C ARG A 139 -1.30 -4.50 -5.38
N PHE A 140 -1.50 -5.54 -6.18
CA PHE A 140 -1.18 -6.91 -5.79
C PHE A 140 0.32 -7.10 -5.50
N PHE A 141 1.19 -6.51 -6.33
CA PHE A 141 2.63 -6.51 -6.10
C PHE A 141 2.99 -5.93 -4.72
N ILE A 142 2.39 -4.79 -4.34
CA ILE A 142 2.63 -4.17 -3.02
C ILE A 142 2.11 -5.08 -1.89
N LEU A 143 0.91 -5.63 -2.03
CA LEU A 143 0.27 -6.46 -1.00
C LEU A 143 0.92 -7.83 -0.80
N ARG A 144 1.77 -8.28 -1.73
CA ARG A 144 2.56 -9.51 -1.55
C ARG A 144 3.70 -9.38 -0.56
N ALA A 145 4.06 -8.19 -0.16
CA ALA A 145 5.05 -7.91 0.87
C ALA A 145 4.39 -7.37 2.13
N GLN A 146 4.97 -7.69 3.29
CA GLN A 146 4.57 -7.06 4.54
C GLN A 146 5.01 -5.59 4.52
N TYR A 147 4.12 -4.66 4.85
CA TYR A 147 4.32 -3.22 4.64
C TYR A 147 5.57 -2.64 5.35
N ARG A 148 6.02 -3.26 6.44
CA ARG A 148 7.25 -2.85 7.16
C ARG A 148 8.53 -3.30 6.45
N SER A 149 8.43 -4.28 5.54
CA SER A 149 9.58 -4.84 4.84
C SER A 149 9.95 -3.99 3.64
N PRO A 150 11.22 -3.91 3.27
CA PRO A 150 11.63 -3.32 2.02
C PRO A 150 10.99 -4.05 0.83
N LEU A 151 10.46 -3.30 -0.12
CA LEU A 151 9.84 -3.82 -1.33
C LEU A 151 10.80 -3.61 -2.51
N ASN A 152 11.26 -4.70 -3.13
CA ASN A 152 12.11 -4.61 -4.31
C ASN A 152 11.24 -4.56 -5.58
N TYR A 153 11.32 -3.46 -6.30
CA TYR A 153 10.70 -3.26 -7.58
C TYR A 153 11.66 -3.68 -8.69
N SER A 154 11.17 -4.49 -9.62
CA SER A 154 11.76 -4.76 -10.92
C SER A 154 10.65 -5.18 -11.89
N GLU A 155 10.91 -5.13 -13.18
CA GLU A 155 9.96 -5.63 -14.19
C GLU A 155 9.61 -7.10 -13.96
N ASP A 156 10.58 -7.92 -13.58
CA ASP A 156 10.38 -9.34 -13.29
C ASP A 156 9.40 -9.53 -12.12
N THR A 157 9.56 -8.75 -11.04
CA THR A 157 8.66 -8.85 -9.87
C THR A 157 7.23 -8.41 -10.18
N LEU A 158 7.05 -7.44 -11.07
CA LEU A 158 5.71 -7.03 -11.53
C LEU A 158 5.10 -8.06 -12.49
N ASN A 159 5.89 -8.64 -13.38
CA ASN A 159 5.44 -9.73 -14.26
C ASN A 159 5.04 -10.97 -13.46
N ASP A 160 5.80 -11.32 -12.42
CA ASP A 160 5.43 -12.38 -11.47
C ASP A 160 4.13 -12.06 -10.73
N ALA A 161 3.94 -10.81 -10.31
CA ALA A 161 2.69 -10.38 -9.68
C ALA A 161 1.50 -10.49 -10.65
N ARG A 162 1.67 -10.07 -11.91
CA ARG A 162 0.66 -10.22 -12.98
C ARG A 162 0.28 -11.69 -13.19
N ALA A 163 1.27 -12.56 -13.32
CA ALA A 163 1.04 -13.99 -13.51
C ALA A 163 0.34 -14.63 -12.30
N ALA A 164 0.72 -14.25 -11.10
CA ALA A 164 0.10 -14.75 -9.88
C ALA A 164 -1.35 -14.24 -9.73
N LEU A 165 -1.64 -12.96 -9.99
CA LEU A 165 -2.99 -12.41 -9.98
C LEU A 165 -3.88 -13.07 -11.04
N ALA A 166 -3.34 -13.32 -12.24
CA ALA A 166 -4.04 -14.03 -13.31
C ALA A 166 -4.47 -15.45 -12.89
N ARG A 167 -3.72 -16.13 -12.02
CA ARG A 167 -4.12 -17.45 -11.48
C ARG A 167 -5.37 -17.33 -10.59
N LEU A 168 -5.48 -16.29 -9.78
CA LEU A 168 -6.67 -16.04 -8.97
C LEU A 168 -7.89 -15.76 -9.86
N TYR A 169 -7.74 -14.91 -10.88
CA TYR A 169 -8.79 -14.67 -11.86
C TYR A 169 -9.18 -15.92 -12.66
N THR A 170 -8.20 -16.77 -12.98
CA THR A 170 -8.47 -18.03 -13.70
C THR A 170 -9.36 -18.97 -12.88
N ALA A 171 -9.20 -19.02 -11.56
CA ALA A 171 -10.07 -19.80 -10.69
C ALA A 171 -11.52 -19.29 -10.69
N LEU A 172 -11.72 -17.99 -10.89
CA LEU A 172 -13.07 -17.37 -10.99
C LEU A 172 -13.68 -17.40 -12.38
N LYS A 173 -12.93 -17.76 -13.43
CA LYS A 173 -13.42 -17.74 -14.81
C LYS A 173 -14.71 -18.56 -15.05
N PRO A 174 -14.88 -19.77 -14.47
CA PRO A 174 -16.14 -20.52 -14.58
C PRO A 174 -17.33 -19.84 -13.91
N PHE A 175 -17.07 -18.87 -13.05
CA PHE A 175 -18.04 -18.15 -12.23
C PHE A 175 -18.09 -16.66 -12.59
N ASP A 176 -17.78 -16.31 -13.83
CA ASP A 176 -17.79 -14.94 -14.31
C ASP A 176 -19.19 -14.33 -14.12
N GLY A 177 -19.26 -13.16 -13.48
CA GLY A 177 -20.53 -12.53 -13.08
C GLY A 177 -20.90 -12.70 -11.60
N LEU A 178 -20.13 -13.46 -10.80
CA LEU A 178 -20.32 -13.45 -9.36
C LEU A 178 -20.10 -12.06 -8.76
N THR A 179 -20.99 -11.67 -7.85
CA THR A 179 -20.87 -10.45 -7.06
C THR A 179 -20.20 -10.76 -5.73
N VAL A 180 -19.64 -9.73 -5.09
CA VAL A 180 -19.20 -9.81 -3.69
C VAL A 180 -20.40 -10.12 -2.80
N GLY A 181 -20.25 -11.07 -1.89
CA GLY A 181 -21.27 -11.46 -0.89
C GLY A 181 -20.82 -11.13 0.53
N GLU A 182 -21.72 -11.34 1.46
CA GLU A 182 -21.37 -11.31 2.88
C GLU A 182 -20.36 -12.41 3.22
N ILE A 183 -19.40 -12.10 4.08
CA ILE A 183 -18.36 -13.03 4.49
C ILE A 183 -18.81 -13.70 5.80
N ASP A 184 -18.96 -15.02 5.77
CA ASP A 184 -19.06 -15.80 7.00
C ASP A 184 -17.67 -15.95 7.61
N TRP A 185 -17.37 -15.13 8.61
CA TRP A 185 -16.10 -15.13 9.30
C TRP A 185 -15.83 -16.39 10.15
N SER A 186 -16.79 -17.30 10.27
CA SER A 186 -16.62 -18.62 10.91
C SER A 186 -16.10 -19.69 9.94
N GLU A 187 -16.15 -19.44 8.63
CA GLU A 187 -15.60 -20.33 7.61
C GLU A 187 -14.07 -20.39 7.76
N PRO A 188 -13.43 -21.58 7.64
CA PRO A 188 -12.01 -21.75 7.94
C PRO A 188 -11.07 -20.82 7.19
N HIS A 189 -11.26 -20.58 5.86
CA HIS A 189 -10.42 -19.67 5.11
C HIS A 189 -10.67 -18.21 5.50
N ALA A 190 -11.91 -17.82 5.75
CA ALA A 190 -12.24 -16.49 6.23
C ALA A 190 -11.63 -16.23 7.61
N THR A 191 -11.70 -17.20 8.52
CA THR A 191 -11.05 -17.14 9.83
C THR A 191 -9.54 -16.97 9.70
N ALA A 192 -8.88 -17.75 8.84
CA ALA A 192 -7.44 -17.67 8.61
C ALA A 192 -7.04 -16.32 7.97
N PHE A 193 -7.82 -15.84 7.00
CA PHE A 193 -7.61 -14.53 6.39
C PHE A 193 -7.72 -13.40 7.42
N LYS A 194 -8.79 -13.43 8.24
CA LYS A 194 -8.99 -12.46 9.30
C LYS A 194 -7.83 -12.46 10.30
N ALA A 195 -7.41 -13.65 10.75
CA ALA A 195 -6.29 -13.78 11.68
C ALA A 195 -5.00 -13.17 11.10
N ALA A 196 -4.74 -13.37 9.80
CA ALA A 196 -3.59 -12.76 9.13
C ALA A 196 -3.70 -11.23 9.09
N MET A 197 -4.88 -10.69 8.81
CA MET A 197 -5.09 -9.24 8.77
C MET A 197 -5.05 -8.60 10.15
N ASP A 198 -5.51 -9.31 11.19
CA ASP A 198 -5.44 -8.87 12.59
C ASP A 198 -4.00 -8.95 13.14
N ASP A 199 -3.10 -9.69 12.50
CA ASP A 199 -1.65 -9.77 12.80
C ASP A 199 -0.86 -8.71 12.03
N ASP A 200 -1.02 -7.45 12.42
CA ASP A 200 -0.29 -6.30 11.87
C ASP A 200 -0.40 -6.21 10.32
N PHE A 201 -1.59 -6.44 9.79
CA PHE A 201 -1.86 -6.44 8.35
C PHE A 201 -0.93 -7.36 7.57
N ASN A 202 -0.81 -8.61 8.00
CA ASN A 202 0.05 -9.62 7.36
C ASN A 202 -0.54 -10.07 6.01
N THR A 203 -0.54 -9.13 5.06
CA THR A 203 -1.08 -9.35 3.72
C THR A 203 -0.42 -10.51 2.96
N PRO A 204 0.90 -10.83 3.14
CA PRO A 204 1.46 -12.03 2.53
C PRO A 204 0.76 -13.33 2.93
N VAL A 205 0.43 -13.48 4.22
CA VAL A 205 -0.31 -14.65 4.71
C VAL A 205 -1.75 -14.62 4.23
N ALA A 206 -2.42 -13.45 4.26
CA ALA A 206 -3.77 -13.30 3.72
C ALA A 206 -3.84 -13.68 2.22
N VAL A 207 -2.86 -13.27 1.41
CA VAL A 207 -2.74 -13.65 0.00
C VAL A 207 -2.52 -15.17 -0.16
N SER A 208 -1.77 -15.81 0.74
CA SER A 208 -1.61 -17.27 0.72
C SER A 208 -2.94 -17.98 0.91
N VAL A 209 -3.80 -17.50 1.81
CA VAL A 209 -5.15 -18.02 2.01
C VAL A 209 -5.99 -17.88 0.73
N LEU A 210 -5.88 -16.76 0.00
CA LEU A 210 -6.57 -16.59 -1.29
C LEU A 210 -6.12 -17.65 -2.31
N PHE A 211 -4.84 -18.00 -2.35
CA PHE A 211 -4.36 -19.07 -3.24
C PHE A 211 -4.82 -20.47 -2.82
N GLU A 212 -4.88 -20.74 -1.53
CA GLU A 212 -5.45 -22.00 -1.02
C GLU A 212 -6.91 -22.14 -1.43
N LEU A 213 -7.69 -21.08 -1.23
CA LEU A 213 -9.09 -21.06 -1.62
C LEU A 213 -9.27 -21.15 -3.15
N ALA A 214 -8.44 -20.48 -3.95
CA ALA A 214 -8.45 -20.61 -5.40
C ALA A 214 -8.13 -22.06 -5.86
N ASN A 215 -7.19 -22.74 -5.20
CA ASN A 215 -6.91 -24.14 -5.45
C ASN A 215 -8.10 -25.04 -5.08
N TYR A 216 -8.80 -24.73 -4.01
CA TYR A 216 -10.02 -25.45 -3.63
C TYR A 216 -11.12 -25.25 -4.69
N VAL A 217 -11.37 -24.03 -5.11
CA VAL A 217 -12.34 -23.70 -6.18
C VAL A 217 -12.00 -24.46 -7.47
N ASN A 218 -10.74 -24.47 -7.89
CA ASN A 218 -10.31 -25.20 -9.08
C ASN A 218 -10.55 -26.71 -9.00
N LYS A 219 -10.48 -27.31 -7.81
CA LYS A 219 -10.69 -28.75 -7.60
C LYS A 219 -12.16 -29.13 -7.50
N THR A 220 -12.97 -28.28 -6.90
CA THR A 220 -14.34 -28.62 -6.51
C THR A 220 -15.40 -28.00 -7.40
N ALA A 221 -15.06 -26.93 -8.13
CA ALA A 221 -15.99 -26.05 -8.82
C ALA A 221 -17.13 -25.52 -7.93
N ASP A 222 -16.83 -25.29 -6.65
CA ASP A 222 -17.79 -24.79 -5.66
C ASP A 222 -18.03 -23.29 -5.82
N ALA A 223 -19.25 -22.91 -6.15
CA ALA A 223 -19.65 -21.52 -6.37
C ALA A 223 -19.61 -20.69 -5.05
N ALA A 224 -19.92 -21.30 -3.90
CA ALA A 224 -19.85 -20.61 -2.62
C ALA A 224 -18.39 -20.28 -2.26
N ALA A 225 -17.47 -21.21 -2.49
CA ALA A 225 -16.05 -20.98 -2.30
C ALA A 225 -15.50 -19.93 -3.29
N ALA A 226 -15.99 -19.91 -4.54
CA ALA A 226 -15.63 -18.89 -5.52
C ALA A 226 -16.12 -17.49 -5.09
N GLN A 227 -17.33 -17.41 -4.56
CA GLN A 227 -17.86 -16.15 -4.01
C GLN A 227 -17.05 -15.68 -2.81
N LEU A 228 -16.69 -16.59 -1.90
CA LEU A 228 -15.84 -16.28 -0.74
C LEU A 228 -14.46 -15.77 -1.19
N LEU A 229 -13.84 -16.42 -2.18
CA LEU A 229 -12.57 -15.96 -2.76
C LEU A 229 -12.66 -14.52 -3.25
N LYS A 230 -13.70 -14.20 -4.01
CA LYS A 230 -13.93 -12.85 -4.52
C LYS A 230 -14.17 -11.85 -3.39
N SER A 231 -14.95 -12.23 -2.36
CA SER A 231 -15.27 -11.37 -1.23
C SER A 231 -14.05 -11.08 -0.36
N LEU A 232 -13.24 -12.09 -0.03
CA LEU A 232 -12.01 -11.90 0.74
C LEU A 232 -10.97 -11.08 -0.03
N ALA A 233 -10.80 -11.35 -1.34
CA ALA A 233 -9.92 -10.56 -2.19
C ALA A 233 -10.38 -9.10 -2.29
N GLY A 234 -11.69 -8.85 -2.32
CA GLY A 234 -12.29 -7.51 -2.32
C GLY A 234 -11.93 -6.68 -1.08
N VAL A 235 -11.69 -7.30 0.09
CA VAL A 235 -11.17 -6.60 1.29
C VAL A 235 -9.82 -5.94 1.00
N LEU A 236 -9.02 -6.54 0.10
CA LEU A 236 -7.73 -6.02 -0.34
C LEU A 236 -7.84 -5.15 -1.62
N GLY A 237 -9.04 -4.94 -2.16
CA GLY A 237 -9.26 -4.27 -3.44
C GLY A 237 -8.70 -5.06 -4.63
N LEU A 238 -8.87 -6.39 -4.58
CA LEU A 238 -8.46 -7.34 -5.61
C LEU A 238 -9.70 -8.09 -6.15
N LEU A 239 -9.59 -8.60 -7.38
CA LEU A 239 -10.61 -9.37 -8.08
C LEU A 239 -11.94 -8.60 -8.27
N GLU A 240 -11.83 -7.28 -8.44
CA GLU A 240 -13.01 -6.41 -8.58
C GLU A 240 -13.66 -6.53 -9.98
N ARG A 241 -12.86 -6.82 -11.00
CA ARG A 241 -13.34 -6.99 -12.40
C ARG A 241 -13.86 -8.40 -12.66
N SER A 242 -14.47 -8.61 -13.83
CA SER A 242 -14.74 -9.95 -14.32
C SER A 242 -13.45 -10.68 -14.70
N ALA A 243 -13.43 -12.00 -14.57
CA ALA A 243 -12.25 -12.78 -14.93
C ALA A 243 -11.93 -12.67 -16.43
N SER A 244 -12.95 -12.65 -17.27
CA SER A 244 -12.79 -12.49 -18.71
C SER A 244 -12.17 -11.15 -19.07
N GLU A 245 -12.63 -10.07 -18.45
CA GLU A 245 -12.12 -8.72 -18.68
C GLU A 245 -10.64 -8.60 -18.28
N PHE A 246 -10.26 -9.06 -17.08
CA PHE A 246 -8.87 -8.98 -16.64
C PHE A 246 -7.93 -9.83 -17.50
N LEU A 247 -8.33 -11.06 -17.82
CA LEU A 247 -7.49 -11.98 -18.58
C LEU A 247 -7.32 -11.57 -20.06
N GLN A 248 -8.28 -10.82 -20.62
CA GLN A 248 -8.18 -10.26 -21.97
C GLN A 248 -7.39 -8.95 -22.00
N ALA A 249 -7.49 -8.11 -20.96
CA ALA A 249 -6.77 -6.83 -20.90
C ALA A 249 -5.25 -6.98 -20.82
N GLY A 250 -4.72 -8.13 -20.43
CA GLY A 250 -3.29 -8.42 -20.36
C GLY A 250 -2.59 -8.64 -21.71
N GLY A 251 -3.32 -8.72 -22.80
CA GLY A 251 -2.78 -8.60 -24.16
C GLY A 251 -2.56 -7.11 -24.46
N GLN A 252 -1.34 -6.71 -24.84
CA GLN A 252 -1.18 -5.42 -25.52
C GLN A 252 -2.31 -5.33 -26.56
N ALA A 253 -2.92 -4.14 -26.68
CA ALA A 253 -3.88 -3.87 -27.76
C ALA A 253 -3.16 -4.08 -29.10
N SER A 254 -3.01 -5.34 -29.48
CA SER A 254 -2.75 -5.72 -30.86
C SER A 254 -4.09 -5.58 -31.57
N ASP A 255 -4.07 -5.11 -32.81
CA ASP A 255 -5.23 -5.09 -33.74
C ASP A 255 -5.79 -6.51 -34.02
N ILE A 256 -5.85 -7.35 -32.97
CA ILE A 256 -6.33 -8.72 -33.06
C ILE A 256 -7.85 -8.68 -32.90
N ASP A 257 -8.53 -8.92 -33.98
CA ASP A 257 -9.99 -9.09 -34.02
C ASP A 257 -10.35 -10.34 -33.17
N VAL A 258 -10.94 -10.14 -32.01
CA VAL A 258 -11.41 -11.21 -31.11
C VAL A 258 -12.33 -12.17 -31.85
N ALA A 259 -13.21 -11.67 -32.75
CA ALA A 259 -14.10 -12.49 -33.54
C ALA A 259 -13.33 -13.41 -34.50
N GLN A 260 -12.21 -12.95 -35.05
CA GLN A 260 -11.34 -13.76 -35.90
C GLN A 260 -10.64 -14.89 -35.10
N ILE A 261 -10.21 -14.62 -33.85
CA ILE A 261 -9.63 -15.65 -32.99
C ILE A 261 -10.68 -16.71 -32.62
N GLU A 262 -11.88 -16.29 -32.24
CA GLU A 262 -12.97 -17.22 -31.91
C GLU A 262 -13.34 -18.08 -33.11
N ALA A 263 -13.41 -17.51 -34.31
CA ALA A 263 -13.64 -18.27 -35.54
C ALA A 263 -12.54 -19.31 -35.81
N LEU A 264 -11.27 -18.95 -35.60
CA LEU A 264 -10.14 -19.89 -35.73
C LEU A 264 -10.17 -21.01 -34.67
N ILE A 265 -10.58 -20.72 -33.44
CA ILE A 265 -10.76 -21.73 -32.39
C ILE A 265 -11.86 -22.72 -32.77
N GLU A 266 -12.99 -22.25 -33.30
CA GLU A 266 -14.09 -23.11 -33.76
C GLU A 266 -13.68 -23.95 -34.98
N GLN A 267 -12.97 -23.36 -35.95
CA GLN A 267 -12.40 -24.10 -37.07
C GLN A 267 -11.45 -25.21 -36.60
N ARG A 268 -10.59 -24.92 -35.67
CA ARG A 268 -9.67 -25.91 -35.05
C ARG A 268 -10.42 -27.05 -34.34
N LYS A 269 -11.48 -26.73 -33.61
CA LYS A 269 -12.34 -27.73 -32.95
C LYS A 269 -13.02 -28.62 -33.98
N ALA A 270 -13.57 -28.04 -35.07
CA ALA A 270 -14.21 -28.76 -36.15
C ALA A 270 -13.22 -29.68 -36.90
N ALA A 271 -12.01 -29.18 -37.21
CA ALA A 271 -10.96 -29.96 -37.84
C ALA A 271 -10.53 -31.16 -36.96
N LYS A 272 -10.38 -30.96 -35.65
CA LYS A 272 -10.09 -32.07 -34.68
C LYS A 272 -11.21 -33.09 -34.64
N ALA A 273 -12.49 -32.67 -34.65
CA ALA A 273 -13.63 -33.56 -34.67
C ALA A 273 -13.69 -34.37 -35.96
N ALA A 274 -13.31 -33.76 -37.10
CA ALA A 274 -13.21 -34.43 -38.42
C ALA A 274 -11.93 -35.28 -38.56
N LYS A 275 -11.03 -35.29 -37.56
CA LYS A 275 -9.71 -35.94 -37.59
C LYS A 275 -8.78 -35.37 -38.69
N ASP A 276 -9.02 -34.18 -39.15
CA ASP A 276 -8.15 -33.42 -40.07
C ASP A 276 -7.05 -32.74 -39.24
N PHE A 277 -5.99 -33.49 -38.97
CA PHE A 277 -4.87 -32.99 -38.14
C PHE A 277 -3.93 -32.03 -38.90
N ALA A 278 -4.14 -31.85 -40.20
CA ALA A 278 -3.38 -30.89 -40.97
C ALA A 278 -3.94 -29.45 -40.82
N GLN A 279 -5.22 -29.32 -40.48
CA GLN A 279 -5.88 -28.04 -40.19
C GLN A 279 -6.09 -27.78 -38.68
N ALA A 280 -5.82 -28.75 -37.81
CA ALA A 280 -6.00 -28.66 -36.38
C ALA A 280 -4.76 -28.18 -35.65
#